data_86629f6d29d710643336154bcc1f5f8f
#
_entry.id   86629f6d29d710643336154bcc1f5f8f
#
_cell.length_a   1.000
_cell.length_b   1.000
_cell.length_c   1.000
_cell.angle_alpha   90.00
_cell.angle_beta   90.00
_cell.angle_gamma   90.00
#
_symmetry.space_group_name_H-M   'P 1'
#
loop_
_entity.id
_entity.type
_entity.pdbx_description
1 polymer ?
#
loop_
_entity_poly.entity_id
_entity_poly.type
_entity_poly.pdbx_seq_one_letter_code
_entity_poly.pdbx_strand_id
1 'polypeptide(L)'
;MKDKNLSGQLLAVSTNSVRGPAFARHRALRRVAYYLLFAAFGAITTTMAWAAQTQSNVETLLEKARGEENAGDYAAAKRIYKQALALAPESLESLKRLGILEQTELKFDDSILLFKHVLDNDPRYPEVNFFLGVSYWGKNDFNESIDSLERELKTRNPHPRSHYYLGLAFQSSGRIEEATSQLNQSFAQNPKDADALYELARIYKNASLRSIELLKALDQDSFQLHALMGEVYADEERYPEAIAEYQAALAKRPDAQGMHYAIAVAYWAQQRMDLAEKAFKDAWNENPNDALTNLYLGDIAVRDQRFSEAFRFLLAAQRGQPNMSQVHVLLGKCYQGQKEPEKAKAEFLAAINADPAAAQPHYLLAKVYRELHDQQASAAELAQFERLSKLEKEKTLQRNPQN
;
A
#
# COMPACT_ATOMS: atom_id res chain seq x y z
N MET A 1 -39.70 -78.71 53.09
CA MET A 1 -39.36 -79.56 54.26
C MET A 1 -39.07 -78.64 55.40
N LYS A 2 -39.98 -78.72 56.34
CA LYS A 2 -39.88 -78.73 57.81
C LYS A 2 -39.26 -77.50 58.44
N ASP A 3 -40.11 -76.69 59.04
CA ASP A 3 -40.53 -76.73 60.49
C ASP A 3 -39.40 -76.33 61.45
N LYS A 4 -39.48 -75.47 62.38
CA LYS A 4 -40.48 -75.23 63.42
C LYS A 4 -40.19 -73.97 64.21
N ASN A 5 -41.21 -73.20 64.48
CA ASN A 5 -41.60 -72.65 65.79
C ASN A 5 -40.65 -72.83 66.98
N LEU A 6 -40.45 -71.76 67.74
CA LEU A 6 -40.89 -71.76 69.13
C LEU A 6 -40.84 -70.37 69.77
N SER A 7 -41.95 -70.02 70.29
CA SER A 7 -42.40 -69.04 71.25
C SER A 7 -41.48 -68.74 72.44
N GLY A 8 -41.55 -67.49 72.98
CA GLY A 8 -41.10 -67.17 74.32
C GLY A 8 -41.16 -65.71 74.69
N GLN A 9 -42.29 -65.24 75.09
CA GLN A 9 -42.64 -64.31 76.19
C GLN A 9 -41.66 -63.24 76.66
N LEU A 10 -42.18 -61.95 76.60
CA LEU A 10 -42.23 -60.94 77.68
C LEU A 10 -40.91 -60.54 78.38
N LEU A 11 -40.50 -59.25 78.13
CA LEU A 11 -40.30 -58.31 79.24
C LEU A 11 -40.41 -56.88 78.75
N ALA A 12 -41.46 -56.17 79.13
CA ALA A 12 -41.61 -54.73 78.97
C ALA A 12 -40.63 -54.03 79.88
N VAL A 13 -39.61 -53.41 79.34
CA VAL A 13 -38.80 -52.39 80.02
C VAL A 13 -39.15 -51.05 79.47
N SER A 14 -39.91 -50.32 80.23
CA SER A 14 -40.13 -48.87 80.04
C SER A 14 -38.81 -48.14 80.13
N THR A 15 -38.26 -47.71 79.04
CA THR A 15 -37.18 -46.67 79.03
C THR A 15 -37.80 -45.36 78.65
N ASN A 16 -38.21 -44.60 79.66
CA ASN A 16 -38.30 -43.15 79.55
C ASN A 16 -36.91 -42.57 79.22
N SER A 17 -36.53 -42.44 77.96
CA SER A 17 -35.34 -41.75 77.60
C SER A 17 -35.68 -40.24 77.63
N VAL A 18 -35.17 -39.60 78.63
CA VAL A 18 -35.04 -38.15 78.75
C VAL A 18 -34.26 -37.65 77.52
N ARG A 19 -34.98 -37.11 76.56
CA ARG A 19 -34.34 -36.34 75.44
C ARG A 19 -33.82 -35.05 76.05
N GLY A 20 -32.55 -35.06 76.43
CA GLY A 20 -31.88 -33.91 77.03
C GLY A 20 -31.80 -32.68 76.08
N PRO A 21 -31.59 -31.50 76.66
CA PRO A 21 -31.60 -30.20 75.97
C PRO A 21 -30.57 -30.05 74.79
N ALA A 22 -29.63 -31.00 74.70
CA ALA A 22 -28.64 -31.05 73.62
C ALA A 22 -29.25 -31.33 72.21
N PHE A 23 -30.30 -32.18 72.12
CA PHE A 23 -30.97 -32.57 70.88
C PHE A 23 -31.82 -31.42 70.30
N ALA A 24 -32.39 -30.59 71.17
CA ALA A 24 -33.15 -29.39 70.79
C ALA A 24 -32.23 -28.30 70.27
N ARG A 25 -31.02 -28.11 70.86
CA ARG A 25 -29.98 -27.18 70.38
C ARG A 25 -29.44 -27.58 69.01
N HIS A 26 -29.16 -28.82 68.70
CA HIS A 26 -28.70 -29.29 67.41
C HIS A 26 -29.73 -29.07 66.28
N ARG A 27 -31.05 -29.27 66.60
CA ARG A 27 -32.11 -28.97 65.60
C ARG A 27 -32.26 -27.45 65.35
N ALA A 28 -32.12 -26.63 66.40
CA ALA A 28 -32.18 -25.19 66.30
C ALA A 28 -30.97 -24.65 65.48
N LEU A 29 -29.74 -25.12 65.73
CA LEU A 29 -28.56 -24.78 64.99
C LEU A 29 -28.62 -25.19 63.50
N ARG A 30 -29.14 -26.40 63.22
CA ARG A 30 -29.39 -26.83 61.84
C ARG A 30 -30.43 -25.98 61.10
N ARG A 31 -31.49 -25.55 61.80
CA ARG A 31 -32.49 -24.65 61.22
C ARG A 31 -31.91 -23.28 60.96
N VAL A 32 -31.10 -22.68 61.83
CA VAL A 32 -30.41 -21.42 61.65
C VAL A 32 -29.42 -21.54 60.53
N ALA A 33 -28.63 -22.61 60.42
CA ALA A 33 -27.73 -22.86 59.31
C ALA A 33 -28.47 -22.98 57.94
N TYR A 34 -29.61 -23.65 57.93
CA TYR A 34 -30.49 -23.75 56.75
C TYR A 34 -31.03 -22.35 56.31
N TYR A 35 -31.48 -21.53 57.26
CA TYR A 35 -31.97 -20.19 56.98
C TYR A 35 -30.84 -19.26 56.48
N LEU A 36 -29.65 -19.38 57.07
CA LEU A 36 -28.46 -18.61 56.57
C LEU A 36 -28.03 -19.07 55.18
N LEU A 37 -28.05 -20.38 54.88
CA LEU A 37 -27.79 -20.90 53.56
C LEU A 37 -28.86 -20.46 52.53
N PHE A 38 -30.12 -20.47 52.91
CA PHE A 38 -31.22 -19.99 52.06
C PHE A 38 -31.16 -18.49 51.82
N ALA A 39 -30.83 -17.70 52.86
CA ALA A 39 -30.62 -16.25 52.71
C ALA A 39 -29.40 -15.93 51.86
N ALA A 40 -28.29 -16.67 52.02
CA ALA A 40 -27.11 -16.53 51.18
C ALA A 40 -27.40 -16.93 49.71
N PHE A 41 -28.13 -18.02 49.47
CA PHE A 41 -28.54 -18.44 48.13
C PHE A 41 -29.49 -17.42 47.49
N GLY A 42 -30.45 -16.88 48.25
CA GLY A 42 -31.35 -15.82 47.80
C GLY A 42 -30.59 -14.52 47.47
N ALA A 43 -29.58 -14.15 48.28
CA ALA A 43 -28.74 -13.00 48.01
C ALA A 43 -27.89 -13.20 46.74
N ILE A 44 -27.32 -14.40 46.51
CA ILE A 44 -26.54 -14.74 45.30
C ILE A 44 -27.43 -14.70 44.05
N THR A 45 -28.65 -15.25 44.12
CA THR A 45 -29.57 -15.23 42.96
C THR A 45 -30.07 -13.84 42.62
N THR A 46 -30.32 -12.98 43.60
CA THR A 46 -30.70 -11.58 43.36
C THR A 46 -29.56 -10.76 42.81
N THR A 47 -28.32 -10.95 43.27
CA THR A 47 -27.15 -10.26 42.73
C THR A 47 -26.85 -10.72 41.30
N MET A 48 -26.97 -12.01 40.99
CA MET A 48 -26.84 -12.53 39.63
C MET A 48 -27.92 -11.98 38.68
N ALA A 49 -29.17 -11.92 39.11
CA ALA A 49 -30.26 -11.36 38.33
C ALA A 49 -30.06 -9.85 38.06
N TRP A 50 -29.59 -9.11 39.06
CA TRP A 50 -29.28 -7.68 38.93
C TRP A 50 -28.09 -7.45 37.98
N ALA A 51 -27.01 -8.24 38.08
CA ALA A 51 -25.87 -8.19 37.18
C ALA A 51 -26.26 -8.52 35.75
N ALA A 52 -27.07 -9.54 35.51
CA ALA A 52 -27.59 -9.90 34.19
C ALA A 52 -28.45 -8.77 33.57
N GLN A 53 -29.31 -8.13 34.38
CA GLN A 53 -30.13 -7.00 33.94
C GLN A 53 -29.25 -5.79 33.58
N THR A 54 -28.22 -5.50 34.38
CA THR A 54 -27.28 -4.42 34.13
C THR A 54 -26.52 -4.66 32.81
N GLN A 55 -26.05 -5.91 32.61
CA GLN A 55 -25.36 -6.29 31.36
C GLN A 55 -26.27 -6.11 30.15
N SER A 56 -27.54 -6.57 30.22
CA SER A 56 -28.52 -6.38 29.11
C SER A 56 -28.80 -4.90 28.82
N ASN A 57 -28.87 -4.07 29.87
CA ASN A 57 -29.06 -2.63 29.70
C ASN A 57 -27.84 -1.99 29.03
N VAL A 58 -26.63 -2.38 29.39
CA VAL A 58 -25.37 -1.89 28.77
C VAL A 58 -25.31 -2.30 27.30
N GLU A 59 -25.64 -3.55 26.95
CA GLU A 59 -25.67 -4.01 25.56
C GLU A 59 -26.64 -3.19 24.71
N THR A 60 -27.84 -2.92 25.23
CA THR A 60 -28.85 -2.07 24.57
C THR A 60 -28.31 -0.65 24.32
N LEU A 61 -27.61 -0.08 25.31
CA LEU A 61 -26.99 1.25 25.16
C LEU A 61 -25.86 1.22 24.13
N LEU A 62 -25.05 0.17 24.10
CA LEU A 62 -23.97 0.00 23.11
C LEU A 62 -24.53 -0.06 21.68
N GLU A 63 -25.59 -0.86 21.46
CA GLU A 63 -26.25 -0.92 20.15
C GLU A 63 -26.82 0.44 19.72
N LYS A 64 -27.47 1.14 20.64
CA LYS A 64 -28.00 2.48 20.37
C LYS A 64 -26.87 3.46 20.05
N ALA A 65 -25.78 3.45 20.82
CA ALA A 65 -24.64 4.34 20.58
C ALA A 65 -24.00 4.09 19.21
N ARG A 66 -23.85 2.81 18.81
CA ARG A 66 -23.37 2.43 17.46
C ARG A 66 -24.33 2.91 16.37
N GLY A 67 -25.64 2.90 16.62
CA GLY A 67 -26.63 3.47 15.72
C GLY A 67 -26.41 4.97 15.47
N GLU A 68 -26.16 5.73 16.54
CA GLU A 68 -25.86 7.17 16.45
C GLU A 68 -24.50 7.44 15.77
N GLU A 69 -23.46 6.63 16.04
CA GLU A 69 -22.19 6.71 15.31
C GLU A 69 -22.38 6.51 13.80
N ASN A 70 -23.16 5.49 13.41
CA ASN A 70 -23.46 5.20 12.00
C ASN A 70 -24.28 6.31 11.33
N ALA A 71 -25.11 7.00 12.12
CA ALA A 71 -25.86 8.19 11.67
C ALA A 71 -25.01 9.48 11.63
N GLY A 72 -23.77 9.43 12.15
CA GLY A 72 -22.87 10.57 12.24
C GLY A 72 -23.13 11.50 13.44
N ASP A 73 -24.08 11.16 14.33
CA ASP A 73 -24.32 11.92 15.57
C ASP A 73 -23.35 11.45 16.68
N TYR A 74 -22.10 11.85 16.54
CA TYR A 74 -21.04 11.51 17.51
C TYR A 74 -21.31 12.11 18.90
N ALA A 75 -22.02 13.23 18.99
CA ALA A 75 -22.37 13.85 20.26
C ALA A 75 -23.43 13.01 21.02
N ALA A 76 -24.43 12.47 20.31
CA ALA A 76 -25.38 11.55 20.89
C ALA A 76 -24.73 10.24 21.30
N ALA A 77 -23.93 9.64 20.42
CA ALA A 77 -23.18 8.41 20.70
C ALA A 77 -22.33 8.55 21.98
N LYS A 78 -21.58 9.62 22.09
CA LYS A 78 -20.74 9.93 23.26
C LYS A 78 -21.53 10.02 24.56
N ARG A 79 -22.69 10.65 24.52
CA ARG A 79 -23.57 10.71 25.71
C ARG A 79 -24.05 9.32 26.11
N ILE A 80 -24.41 8.47 25.15
CA ILE A 80 -24.89 7.12 25.41
C ILE A 80 -23.78 6.22 25.94
N TYR A 81 -22.54 6.30 25.39
CA TYR A 81 -21.39 5.57 25.95
C TYR A 81 -21.09 5.98 27.40
N LYS A 82 -21.21 7.28 27.74
CA LYS A 82 -21.09 7.72 29.13
C LYS A 82 -22.18 7.18 30.05
N GLN A 83 -23.42 7.03 29.53
CA GLN A 83 -24.51 6.36 30.27
C GLN A 83 -24.21 4.88 30.49
N ALA A 84 -23.68 4.18 29.48
CA ALA A 84 -23.27 2.79 29.61
C ALA A 84 -22.16 2.63 30.68
N LEU A 85 -21.16 3.54 30.68
CA LEU A 85 -20.09 3.55 31.69
C LEU A 85 -20.58 3.91 33.09
N ALA A 86 -21.65 4.70 33.23
CA ALA A 86 -22.29 4.95 34.54
C ALA A 86 -22.93 3.68 35.13
N LEU A 87 -23.39 2.76 34.28
CA LEU A 87 -23.93 1.47 34.72
C LEU A 87 -22.85 0.39 34.88
N ALA A 88 -21.84 0.41 34.03
CA ALA A 88 -20.72 -0.55 34.04
C ALA A 88 -19.41 0.19 33.76
N PRO A 89 -18.72 0.72 34.76
CA PRO A 89 -17.50 1.51 34.60
C PRO A 89 -16.36 0.75 33.89
N GLU A 90 -16.34 -0.56 34.01
CA GLU A 90 -15.33 -1.47 33.42
C GLU A 90 -15.75 -2.02 32.04
N SER A 91 -16.76 -1.43 31.38
CA SER A 91 -17.17 -1.84 30.03
C SER A 91 -16.09 -1.46 29.02
N LEU A 92 -15.22 -2.41 28.66
CA LEU A 92 -14.07 -2.20 27.77
C LEU A 92 -14.48 -1.67 26.39
N GLU A 93 -15.62 -2.18 25.86
CA GLU A 93 -16.15 -1.68 24.58
C GLU A 93 -16.61 -0.21 24.68
N SER A 94 -17.29 0.17 25.78
CA SER A 94 -17.69 1.57 26.00
C SER A 94 -16.49 2.49 26.14
N LEU A 95 -15.46 2.06 26.88
CA LEU A 95 -14.21 2.81 27.04
C LEU A 95 -13.49 2.96 25.71
N LYS A 96 -13.33 1.88 24.93
CA LYS A 96 -12.71 1.92 23.60
C LYS A 96 -13.45 2.88 22.68
N ARG A 97 -14.77 2.76 22.55
CA ARG A 97 -15.59 3.59 21.67
C ARG A 97 -15.55 5.06 22.07
N LEU A 98 -15.68 5.34 23.37
CA LEU A 98 -15.53 6.70 23.87
C LEU A 98 -14.14 7.26 23.57
N GLY A 99 -13.08 6.46 23.74
CA GLY A 99 -11.71 6.84 23.43
C GLY A 99 -11.53 7.20 21.93
N ILE A 100 -12.16 6.44 21.03
CA ILE A 100 -12.14 6.73 19.58
C ILE A 100 -12.85 8.08 19.31
N LEU A 101 -14.01 8.33 19.96
CA LEU A 101 -14.72 9.60 19.80
C LEU A 101 -13.95 10.81 20.36
N GLU A 102 -13.27 10.65 21.52
CA GLU A 102 -12.39 11.71 22.03
C GLU A 102 -11.19 11.96 21.08
N GLN A 103 -10.65 10.90 20.48
CA GLN A 103 -9.58 11.00 19.47
C GLN A 103 -10.04 11.77 18.21
N THR A 104 -11.24 11.53 17.70
CA THR A 104 -11.78 12.25 16.54
C THR A 104 -12.00 13.73 16.82
N GLU A 105 -12.23 14.10 18.10
CA GLU A 105 -12.31 15.47 18.56
C GLU A 105 -10.91 16.09 18.89
N LEU A 106 -9.83 15.39 18.54
CA LEU A 106 -8.43 15.75 18.83
C LEU A 106 -8.13 15.87 20.33
N LYS A 107 -8.94 15.26 21.19
CA LYS A 107 -8.74 15.18 22.65
C LYS A 107 -7.87 13.99 23.00
N PHE A 108 -6.62 14.07 22.58
CA PHE A 108 -5.70 12.92 22.65
C PHE A 108 -5.39 12.49 24.10
N ASP A 109 -5.32 13.41 25.06
CA ASP A 109 -5.08 13.04 26.46
C ASP A 109 -6.22 12.21 27.02
N ASP A 110 -7.47 12.60 26.78
CA ASP A 110 -8.66 11.87 27.22
C ASP A 110 -8.72 10.50 26.56
N SER A 111 -8.46 10.41 25.26
CA SER A 111 -8.44 9.15 24.52
C SER A 111 -7.36 8.20 25.02
N ILE A 112 -6.15 8.69 25.30
CA ILE A 112 -5.03 7.90 25.86
C ILE A 112 -5.41 7.31 27.23
N LEU A 113 -6.04 8.10 28.11
CA LEU A 113 -6.48 7.63 29.42
C LEU A 113 -7.48 6.48 29.28
N LEU A 114 -8.46 6.63 28.37
CA LEU A 114 -9.48 5.60 28.13
C LEU A 114 -8.87 4.32 27.53
N PHE A 115 -7.97 4.44 26.56
CA PHE A 115 -7.31 3.27 25.97
C PHE A 115 -6.37 2.55 26.94
N LYS A 116 -5.65 3.29 27.79
CA LYS A 116 -4.85 2.71 28.86
C LYS A 116 -5.72 1.92 29.84
N HIS A 117 -6.86 2.50 30.24
CA HIS A 117 -7.79 1.80 31.12
C HIS A 117 -8.28 0.47 30.50
N VAL A 118 -8.56 0.45 29.17
CA VAL A 118 -8.89 -0.82 28.49
C VAL A 118 -7.73 -1.82 28.58
N LEU A 119 -6.49 -1.37 28.28
CA LEU A 119 -5.32 -2.25 28.25
C LEU A 119 -4.87 -2.72 29.63
N ASP A 120 -5.15 -1.95 30.69
CA ASP A 120 -4.89 -2.36 32.06
C ASP A 120 -5.78 -3.53 32.48
N ASN A 121 -7.00 -3.61 31.93
CA ASN A 121 -7.96 -4.69 32.19
C ASN A 121 -7.78 -5.87 31.21
N ASP A 122 -7.55 -5.59 29.95
CA ASP A 122 -7.23 -6.59 28.91
C ASP A 122 -6.11 -6.09 27.99
N PRO A 123 -4.85 -6.49 28.25
CA PRO A 123 -3.70 -6.08 27.46
C PRO A 123 -3.72 -6.49 25.97
N ARG A 124 -4.66 -7.37 25.60
CA ARG A 124 -4.83 -7.88 24.23
C ARG A 124 -6.15 -7.46 23.60
N TYR A 125 -6.83 -6.47 24.19
CA TYR A 125 -8.11 -6.03 23.65
C TYR A 125 -7.93 -5.52 22.20
N PRO A 126 -8.76 -6.01 21.25
CA PRO A 126 -8.52 -5.80 19.82
C PRO A 126 -8.46 -4.32 19.44
N GLU A 127 -7.47 -3.97 18.61
CA GLU A 127 -7.25 -2.67 17.99
C GLU A 127 -6.93 -1.51 18.97
N VAL A 128 -6.95 -1.74 20.28
CA VAL A 128 -6.75 -0.64 21.24
C VAL A 128 -5.32 -0.11 21.19
N ASN A 129 -4.32 -0.96 20.97
CA ASN A 129 -2.95 -0.52 20.78
C ASN A 129 -2.80 0.35 19.51
N PHE A 130 -3.59 0.08 18.46
CA PHE A 130 -3.63 0.92 17.26
C PHE A 130 -4.13 2.34 17.59
N PHE A 131 -5.32 2.45 18.19
CA PHE A 131 -5.90 3.76 18.53
C PHE A 131 -5.05 4.51 19.55
N LEU A 132 -4.46 3.82 20.52
CA LEU A 132 -3.52 4.41 21.48
C LEU A 132 -2.30 4.99 20.75
N GLY A 133 -1.72 4.23 19.81
CA GLY A 133 -0.59 4.68 18.99
C GLY A 133 -0.94 5.91 18.15
N VAL A 134 -2.13 5.94 17.53
CA VAL A 134 -2.61 7.09 16.77
C VAL A 134 -2.81 8.32 17.68
N SER A 135 -3.32 8.14 18.90
CA SER A 135 -3.47 9.24 19.87
C SER A 135 -2.11 9.82 20.29
N TYR A 136 -1.12 8.98 20.53
CA TYR A 136 0.24 9.42 20.83
C TYR A 136 0.88 10.15 19.66
N TRP A 137 0.66 9.66 18.42
CA TRP A 137 1.13 10.34 17.21
C TRP A 137 0.51 11.75 17.11
N GLY A 138 -0.79 11.89 17.37
CA GLY A 138 -1.49 13.17 17.37
C GLY A 138 -0.97 14.14 18.43
N LYS A 139 -0.40 13.64 19.53
CA LYS A 139 0.28 14.44 20.56
C LYS A 139 1.73 14.77 20.24
N ASN A 140 2.30 14.22 19.19
CA ASN A 140 3.73 14.21 18.87
C ASN A 140 4.59 13.40 19.89
N ASP A 141 3.98 12.49 20.64
CA ASP A 141 4.66 11.53 21.52
C ASP A 141 5.06 10.30 20.67
N PHE A 142 6.02 10.50 19.76
CA PHE A 142 6.32 9.54 18.69
C PHE A 142 6.89 8.21 19.20
N ASN A 143 7.63 8.18 20.28
CA ASN A 143 8.19 6.95 20.86
C ASN A 143 7.07 6.07 21.41
N GLU A 144 6.15 6.62 22.17
CA GLU A 144 4.99 5.94 22.71
C GLU A 144 4.03 5.46 21.60
N SER A 145 3.94 6.27 20.53
CA SER A 145 3.20 5.89 19.32
C SER A 145 3.80 4.64 18.67
N ILE A 146 5.12 4.64 18.45
CA ILE A 146 5.87 3.52 17.87
C ILE A 146 5.66 2.27 18.73
N ASP A 147 5.90 2.36 20.05
CA ASP A 147 5.75 1.23 20.96
C ASP A 147 4.33 0.63 20.93
N SER A 148 3.30 1.47 20.87
CA SER A 148 1.91 1.03 20.83
C SER A 148 1.58 0.35 19.51
N LEU A 149 1.99 0.93 18.38
CA LEU A 149 1.75 0.38 17.04
C LEU A 149 2.54 -0.92 16.80
N GLU A 150 3.76 -1.04 17.33
CA GLU A 150 4.51 -2.28 17.29
C GLU A 150 3.86 -3.41 18.12
N ARG A 151 3.23 -3.06 19.26
CA ARG A 151 2.42 -4.03 20.01
C ARG A 151 1.21 -4.47 19.21
N GLU A 152 0.53 -3.55 18.55
CA GLU A 152 -0.59 -3.86 17.65
C GLU A 152 -0.19 -4.84 16.55
N LEU A 153 0.94 -4.61 15.88
CA LEU A 153 1.46 -5.48 14.81
C LEU A 153 1.82 -6.89 15.29
N LYS A 154 2.04 -7.11 16.59
CA LYS A 154 2.26 -8.43 17.20
C LYS A 154 0.96 -9.19 17.51
N THR A 155 -0.21 -8.57 17.34
CA THR A 155 -1.49 -9.23 17.53
C THR A 155 -1.79 -10.18 16.36
N ARG A 156 -2.76 -11.09 16.57
CA ARG A 156 -3.15 -12.06 15.53
C ARG A 156 -3.77 -11.37 14.29
N ASN A 157 -4.54 -10.32 14.52
CA ASN A 157 -5.23 -9.56 13.48
C ASN A 157 -4.98 -8.07 13.72
N PRO A 158 -3.83 -7.52 13.30
CA PRO A 158 -3.53 -6.13 13.50
C PRO A 158 -4.46 -5.25 12.66
N HIS A 159 -4.73 -4.05 13.14
CA HIS A 159 -5.52 -3.07 12.39
C HIS A 159 -4.86 -2.78 11.02
N PRO A 160 -5.62 -2.74 9.91
CA PRO A 160 -5.05 -2.63 8.55
C PRO A 160 -4.15 -1.41 8.31
N ARG A 161 -4.38 -0.32 9.05
CA ARG A 161 -3.56 0.90 8.93
C ARG A 161 -2.38 0.97 9.92
N SER A 162 -2.07 -0.11 10.63
CA SER A 162 -0.98 -0.10 11.63
C SER A 162 0.38 0.20 11.01
N HIS A 163 0.71 -0.40 9.86
CA HIS A 163 1.95 -0.10 9.14
C HIS A 163 2.02 1.36 8.67
N TYR A 164 0.91 1.91 8.19
CA TYR A 164 0.84 3.30 7.76
C TYR A 164 1.17 4.27 8.90
N TYR A 165 0.45 4.17 10.03
CA TYR A 165 0.68 5.06 11.17
C TYR A 165 2.03 4.84 11.84
N LEU A 166 2.53 3.59 11.86
CA LEU A 166 3.89 3.31 12.33
C LEU A 166 4.94 3.99 11.42
N GLY A 167 4.73 3.95 10.11
CA GLY A 167 5.54 4.68 9.14
C GLY A 167 5.53 6.18 9.40
N LEU A 168 4.36 6.79 9.66
CA LEU A 168 4.24 8.21 10.02
C LEU A 168 4.95 8.55 11.33
N ALA A 169 4.85 7.68 12.34
CA ALA A 169 5.52 7.89 13.63
C ALA A 169 7.05 7.84 13.47
N PHE A 170 7.58 6.88 12.71
CA PHE A 170 9.00 6.83 12.38
C PHE A 170 9.46 8.04 11.58
N GLN A 171 8.70 8.47 10.58
CA GLN A 171 9.00 9.66 9.78
C GLN A 171 9.07 10.92 10.66
N SER A 172 8.09 11.10 11.56
CA SER A 172 8.01 12.24 12.46
C SER A 172 9.13 12.24 13.50
N SER A 173 9.65 11.05 13.87
CA SER A 173 10.81 10.91 14.76
C SER A 173 12.17 11.01 14.03
N GLY A 174 12.17 11.23 12.70
CA GLY A 174 13.39 11.30 11.88
C GLY A 174 13.99 9.94 11.49
N ARG A 175 13.33 8.83 11.81
CA ARG A 175 13.76 7.47 11.50
C ARG A 175 13.29 7.07 10.10
N ILE A 176 13.92 7.65 9.07
CA ILE A 176 13.43 7.62 7.68
C ILE A 176 13.49 6.22 7.07
N GLU A 177 14.49 5.42 7.39
CA GLU A 177 14.64 4.05 6.85
C GLU A 177 13.51 3.16 7.34
N GLU A 178 13.23 3.20 8.65
CA GLU A 178 12.12 2.45 9.25
C GLU A 178 10.77 2.97 8.75
N ALA A 179 10.61 4.28 8.60
CA ALA A 179 9.41 4.88 8.02
C ALA A 179 9.15 4.33 6.61
N THR A 180 10.18 4.34 5.75
CA THR A 180 10.10 3.82 4.39
C THR A 180 9.74 2.33 4.37
N SER A 181 10.35 1.54 5.27
CA SER A 181 10.05 0.11 5.40
C SER A 181 8.58 -0.13 5.75
N GLN A 182 8.04 0.60 6.74
CA GLN A 182 6.65 0.43 7.18
C GLN A 182 5.64 0.92 6.13
N LEU A 183 5.90 2.04 5.47
CA LEU A 183 5.04 2.55 4.40
C LEU A 183 5.01 1.61 3.18
N ASN A 184 6.14 1.00 2.82
CA ASN A 184 6.19 -0.04 1.78
C ASN A 184 5.36 -1.26 2.16
N GLN A 185 5.38 -1.69 3.44
CA GLN A 185 4.53 -2.79 3.91
C GLN A 185 3.04 -2.41 3.85
N SER A 186 2.67 -1.17 4.21
CA SER A 186 1.31 -0.67 4.06
C SER A 186 0.85 -0.74 2.60
N PHE A 187 1.67 -0.22 1.67
CA PHE A 187 1.38 -0.23 0.24
C PHE A 187 1.32 -1.66 -0.34
N ALA A 188 2.20 -2.56 0.10
CA ALA A 188 2.18 -3.96 -0.32
C ALA A 188 0.90 -4.70 0.12
N GLN A 189 0.37 -4.39 1.31
CA GLN A 189 -0.90 -4.93 1.80
C GLN A 189 -2.11 -4.35 1.06
N ASN A 190 -2.05 -3.07 0.69
CA ASN A 190 -3.08 -2.38 -0.08
C ASN A 190 -2.46 -1.55 -1.20
N PRO A 191 -2.28 -2.10 -2.42
CA PRO A 191 -1.69 -1.37 -3.56
C PRO A 191 -2.53 -0.19 -4.07
N LYS A 192 -3.72 0.04 -3.51
CA LYS A 192 -4.56 1.21 -3.79
C LYS A 192 -4.46 2.28 -2.69
N ASP A 193 -3.60 2.10 -1.70
CA ASP A 193 -3.38 3.07 -0.63
C ASP A 193 -2.58 4.27 -1.16
N ALA A 194 -3.33 5.27 -1.63
CA ALA A 194 -2.75 6.53 -2.13
C ALA A 194 -2.02 7.30 -1.02
N ASP A 195 -2.44 7.18 0.25
CA ASP A 195 -1.82 7.87 1.37
C ASP A 195 -0.39 7.35 1.61
N ALA A 196 -0.23 6.01 1.64
CA ALA A 196 1.10 5.40 1.82
C ALA A 196 2.04 5.74 0.66
N LEU A 197 1.53 5.69 -0.58
CA LEU A 197 2.31 6.05 -1.76
C LEU A 197 2.70 7.53 -1.76
N TYR A 198 1.81 8.43 -1.34
CA TYR A 198 2.09 9.86 -1.20
C TYR A 198 3.21 10.13 -0.20
N GLU A 199 3.16 9.49 0.98
CA GLU A 199 4.21 9.65 2.00
C GLU A 199 5.56 9.10 1.52
N LEU A 200 5.58 7.95 0.83
CA LEU A 200 6.79 7.43 0.20
C LEU A 200 7.37 8.41 -0.82
N ALA A 201 6.54 8.94 -1.71
CA ALA A 201 6.97 9.94 -2.70
C ALA A 201 7.56 11.19 -2.02
N ARG A 202 6.95 11.66 -0.93
CA ARG A 202 7.43 12.80 -0.15
C ARG A 202 8.79 12.52 0.49
N ILE A 203 8.97 11.32 1.05
CA ILE A 203 10.27 10.90 1.63
C ILE A 203 11.35 10.90 0.55
N TYR A 204 11.10 10.24 -0.59
CA TYR A 204 12.09 10.12 -1.67
C TYR A 204 12.42 11.48 -2.30
N LYS A 205 11.43 12.34 -2.51
CA LYS A 205 11.64 13.72 -2.95
C LYS A 205 12.56 14.48 -2.00
N ASN A 206 12.28 14.45 -0.71
CA ASN A 206 13.08 15.16 0.29
C ASN A 206 14.51 14.58 0.38
N ALA A 207 14.66 13.26 0.29
CA ALA A 207 15.97 12.62 0.26
C ALA A 207 16.78 13.03 -0.97
N SER A 208 16.15 13.08 -2.15
CA SER A 208 16.79 13.55 -3.40
C SER A 208 17.26 15.00 -3.27
N LEU A 209 16.39 15.92 -2.83
CA LEU A 209 16.74 17.32 -2.63
C LEU A 209 17.92 17.49 -1.65
N ARG A 210 17.88 16.76 -0.52
CA ARG A 210 18.97 16.78 0.45
C ARG A 210 20.29 16.27 -0.13
N SER A 211 20.25 15.23 -0.95
CA SER A 211 21.45 14.70 -1.62
C SER A 211 22.06 15.72 -2.58
N ILE A 212 21.24 16.45 -3.34
CA ILE A 212 21.68 17.53 -4.21
C ILE A 212 22.38 18.63 -3.39
N GLU A 213 21.77 19.07 -2.28
CA GLU A 213 22.38 20.11 -1.42
C GLU A 213 23.71 19.64 -0.79
N LEU A 214 23.81 18.36 -0.43
CA LEU A 214 25.07 17.80 0.05
C LEU A 214 26.15 17.76 -1.04
N LEU A 215 25.79 17.37 -2.27
CA LEU A 215 26.72 17.41 -3.41
C LEU A 215 27.19 18.83 -3.69
N LYS A 216 26.29 19.82 -3.68
CA LYS A 216 26.66 21.24 -3.82
C LYS A 216 27.61 21.72 -2.72
N ALA A 217 27.37 21.28 -1.47
CA ALA A 217 28.22 21.63 -0.34
C ALA A 217 29.62 20.98 -0.40
N LEU A 218 29.72 19.77 -1.00
CA LEU A 218 30.99 19.07 -1.19
C LEU A 218 31.82 19.71 -2.32
N ASP A 219 31.22 19.91 -3.47
CA ASP A 219 31.87 20.50 -4.64
C ASP A 219 30.81 20.98 -5.63
N GLN A 220 30.66 22.30 -5.77
CA GLN A 220 29.67 22.93 -6.66
C GLN A 220 29.98 22.73 -8.16
N ASP A 221 31.18 22.28 -8.49
CA ASP A 221 31.67 22.12 -9.85
C ASP A 221 32.09 20.65 -10.11
N SER A 222 31.50 19.70 -9.36
CA SER A 222 31.77 18.28 -9.51
C SER A 222 31.06 17.66 -10.71
N PHE A 223 31.71 16.66 -11.31
CA PHE A 223 31.09 15.82 -12.33
C PHE A 223 29.71 15.28 -11.89
N GLN A 224 29.62 14.77 -10.66
CA GLN A 224 28.40 14.14 -10.13
C GLN A 224 27.25 15.15 -10.06
N LEU A 225 27.54 16.38 -9.62
CA LEU A 225 26.52 17.41 -9.53
C LEU A 225 26.02 17.82 -10.92
N HIS A 226 26.94 18.09 -11.85
CA HIS A 226 26.58 18.44 -13.23
C HIS A 226 25.79 17.33 -13.92
N ALA A 227 26.21 16.06 -13.79
CA ALA A 227 25.47 14.92 -14.34
C ALA A 227 24.04 14.84 -13.79
N LEU A 228 23.88 14.93 -12.46
CA LEU A 228 22.57 14.88 -11.79
C LEU A 228 21.69 16.09 -12.16
N MET A 229 22.26 17.30 -12.23
CA MET A 229 21.50 18.48 -12.63
C MET A 229 21.06 18.40 -14.10
N GLY A 230 21.87 17.80 -14.95
CA GLY A 230 21.49 17.50 -16.32
C GLY A 230 20.29 16.57 -16.42
N GLU A 231 20.25 15.50 -15.61
CA GLU A 231 19.09 14.59 -15.49
C GLU A 231 17.85 15.35 -15.00
N VAL A 232 17.97 16.14 -13.93
CA VAL A 232 16.85 16.92 -13.38
C VAL A 232 16.27 17.87 -14.43
N TYR A 233 17.11 18.61 -15.15
CA TYR A 233 16.63 19.50 -16.20
C TYR A 233 16.04 18.76 -17.40
N ALA A 234 16.55 17.58 -17.73
CA ALA A 234 15.96 16.75 -18.79
C ALA A 234 14.56 16.23 -18.41
N ASP A 235 14.36 15.81 -17.17
CA ASP A 235 13.05 15.38 -16.65
C ASP A 235 12.03 16.54 -16.60
N GLU A 236 12.52 17.78 -16.41
CA GLU A 236 11.72 19.02 -16.49
C GLU A 236 11.51 19.49 -17.93
N GLU A 237 11.96 18.76 -18.94
CA GLU A 237 11.94 19.12 -20.36
C GLU A 237 12.74 20.42 -20.69
N ARG A 238 13.60 20.83 -19.79
CA ARG A 238 14.52 21.98 -19.92
C ARG A 238 15.80 21.56 -20.64
N TYR A 239 15.65 21.12 -21.86
CA TYR A 239 16.71 20.49 -22.62
C TYR A 239 17.95 21.38 -22.86
N PRO A 240 17.84 22.71 -23.07
CA PRO A 240 19.04 23.56 -23.21
C PRO A 240 19.90 23.55 -21.94
N GLU A 241 19.29 23.65 -20.77
CA GLU A 241 19.98 23.59 -19.48
C GLU A 241 20.56 22.20 -19.22
N ALA A 242 19.79 21.14 -19.52
CA ALA A 242 20.27 19.76 -19.40
C ALA A 242 21.55 19.53 -20.24
N ILE A 243 21.56 19.99 -21.48
CA ILE A 243 22.74 19.89 -22.38
C ILE A 243 23.93 20.63 -21.79
N ALA A 244 23.73 21.85 -21.27
CA ALA A 244 24.80 22.62 -20.65
C ALA A 244 25.43 21.89 -19.46
N GLU A 245 24.63 21.31 -18.62
CA GLU A 245 25.08 20.54 -17.45
C GLU A 245 25.81 19.26 -17.86
N TYR A 246 25.29 18.49 -18.83
CA TYR A 246 25.99 17.29 -19.32
C TYR A 246 27.33 17.64 -19.99
N GLN A 247 27.43 18.78 -20.70
CA GLN A 247 28.67 19.25 -21.26
C GLN A 247 29.66 19.66 -20.16
N ALA A 248 29.18 20.30 -19.07
CA ALA A 248 30.01 20.63 -17.93
C ALA A 248 30.51 19.32 -17.23
N ALA A 249 29.66 18.32 -17.12
CA ALA A 249 30.05 16.99 -16.59
C ALA A 249 31.16 16.36 -17.45
N LEU A 250 31.04 16.38 -18.80
CA LEU A 250 32.06 15.86 -19.71
C LEU A 250 33.36 16.68 -19.66
N ALA A 251 33.28 17.97 -19.39
CA ALA A 251 34.51 18.79 -19.22
C ALA A 251 35.30 18.36 -17.97
N LYS A 252 34.61 17.83 -16.91
CA LYS A 252 35.25 17.29 -15.72
C LYS A 252 35.74 15.86 -15.90
N ARG A 253 34.98 15.07 -16.64
CA ARG A 253 35.28 13.66 -16.91
C ARG A 253 34.98 13.33 -18.37
N PRO A 254 35.96 13.51 -19.27
CA PRO A 254 35.76 13.30 -20.71
C PRO A 254 35.42 11.86 -21.13
N ASP A 255 35.73 10.87 -20.26
CA ASP A 255 35.48 9.46 -20.47
C ASP A 255 34.20 8.97 -19.75
N ALA A 256 33.38 9.90 -19.27
CA ALA A 256 32.11 9.56 -18.58
C ALA A 256 31.11 8.96 -19.58
N GLN A 257 30.81 7.68 -19.40
CA GLN A 257 29.88 6.97 -20.26
C GLN A 257 28.45 7.49 -20.10
N GLY A 258 27.70 7.50 -21.19
CA GLY A 258 26.28 7.84 -21.21
C GLY A 258 25.97 9.34 -21.33
N MET A 259 26.92 10.23 -21.09
CA MET A 259 26.68 11.69 -21.21
C MET A 259 26.39 12.11 -22.65
N HIS A 260 27.15 11.59 -23.62
CA HIS A 260 26.88 11.88 -25.03
C HIS A 260 25.51 11.35 -25.49
N TYR A 261 25.08 10.19 -24.96
CA TYR A 261 23.73 9.65 -25.19
C TYR A 261 22.65 10.59 -24.62
N ALA A 262 22.82 11.06 -23.38
CA ALA A 262 21.88 11.98 -22.75
C ALA A 262 21.77 13.32 -23.52
N ILE A 263 22.90 13.89 -23.94
CA ILE A 263 22.94 15.07 -24.82
C ILE A 263 22.20 14.80 -26.13
N ALA A 264 22.44 13.65 -26.76
CA ALA A 264 21.80 13.26 -27.99
C ALA A 264 20.28 13.17 -27.90
N VAL A 265 19.79 12.54 -26.81
CA VAL A 265 18.35 12.46 -26.52
C VAL A 265 17.74 13.83 -26.28
N ALA A 266 18.45 14.73 -25.58
CA ALA A 266 17.99 16.10 -25.37
C ALA A 266 17.91 16.91 -26.66
N TYR A 267 18.87 16.76 -27.61
CA TYR A 267 18.78 17.34 -28.95
C TYR A 267 17.66 16.71 -29.80
N TRP A 268 17.47 15.39 -29.69
CA TRP A 268 16.37 14.68 -30.36
C TRP A 268 15.01 15.22 -29.93
N ALA A 269 14.80 15.38 -28.62
CA ALA A 269 13.57 15.93 -28.07
C ALA A 269 13.28 17.36 -28.58
N GLN A 270 14.32 18.16 -28.80
CA GLN A 270 14.22 19.49 -29.42
C GLN A 270 14.07 19.45 -30.95
N GLN A 271 13.98 18.30 -31.57
CA GLN A 271 13.93 18.10 -33.02
C GLN A 271 15.19 18.67 -33.77
N ARG A 272 16.32 18.80 -33.06
CA ARG A 272 17.60 19.29 -33.64
C ARG A 272 18.41 18.09 -34.15
N MET A 273 17.94 17.49 -35.26
CA MET A 273 18.40 16.18 -35.72
C MET A 273 19.88 16.11 -36.05
N ASP A 274 20.45 17.17 -36.66
CA ASP A 274 21.90 17.21 -36.99
C ASP A 274 22.78 17.12 -35.74
N LEU A 275 22.39 17.82 -34.67
CA LEU A 275 23.11 17.79 -33.39
C LEU A 275 22.88 16.47 -32.63
N ALA A 276 21.68 15.94 -32.71
CA ALA A 276 21.35 14.64 -32.15
C ALA A 276 22.20 13.54 -32.82
N GLU A 277 22.28 13.53 -34.14
CA GLU A 277 23.09 12.56 -34.88
C GLU A 277 24.56 12.61 -34.46
N LYS A 278 25.12 13.84 -34.37
CA LYS A 278 26.51 14.02 -33.94
C LYS A 278 26.72 13.43 -32.53
N ALA A 279 25.89 13.81 -31.59
CA ALA A 279 26.00 13.33 -30.19
C ALA A 279 25.73 11.82 -30.06
N PHE A 280 24.82 11.26 -30.86
CA PHE A 280 24.63 9.79 -30.90
C PHE A 280 25.85 9.09 -31.53
N LYS A 281 26.54 9.67 -32.49
CA LYS A 281 27.80 9.11 -33.02
C LYS A 281 28.89 9.12 -31.95
N ASP A 282 28.96 10.18 -31.14
CA ASP A 282 29.91 10.26 -30.03
C ASP A 282 29.55 9.17 -28.97
N ALA A 283 28.28 8.97 -28.62
CA ALA A 283 27.82 7.88 -27.75
C ALA A 283 28.09 6.48 -28.37
N TRP A 284 27.93 6.35 -29.68
CA TRP A 284 28.24 5.11 -30.38
C TRP A 284 29.74 4.75 -30.32
N ASN A 285 30.62 5.76 -30.36
CA ASN A 285 32.06 5.55 -30.20
C ASN A 285 32.42 5.05 -28.81
N GLU A 286 31.65 5.44 -27.77
CA GLU A 286 31.80 4.91 -26.39
C GLU A 286 31.36 3.46 -26.32
N ASN A 287 30.16 3.15 -26.86
CA ASN A 287 29.60 1.82 -26.85
C ASN A 287 28.88 1.46 -28.17
N PRO A 288 29.61 0.90 -29.14
CA PRO A 288 29.04 0.52 -30.44
C PRO A 288 27.90 -0.52 -30.39
N ASN A 289 27.77 -1.23 -29.26
CA ASN A 289 26.75 -2.26 -29.08
C ASN A 289 25.53 -1.79 -28.30
N ASP A 290 25.47 -0.50 -27.89
CA ASP A 290 24.28 0.00 -27.22
C ASP A 290 23.07 0.00 -28.16
N ALA A 291 22.03 -0.74 -27.78
CA ALA A 291 20.87 -0.96 -28.63
C ALA A 291 20.07 0.33 -28.88
N LEU A 292 19.97 1.21 -27.86
CA LEU A 292 19.20 2.45 -27.97
C LEU A 292 19.94 3.47 -28.86
N THR A 293 21.25 3.64 -28.67
CA THR A 293 22.07 4.49 -29.54
C THR A 293 21.97 4.06 -31.01
N ASN A 294 22.09 2.75 -31.26
CA ASN A 294 21.92 2.19 -32.58
C ASN A 294 20.50 2.37 -33.14
N LEU A 295 19.47 2.25 -32.32
CA LEU A 295 18.08 2.52 -32.72
C LEU A 295 17.92 3.98 -33.22
N TYR A 296 18.40 4.96 -32.43
CA TYR A 296 18.26 6.37 -32.78
C TYR A 296 19.06 6.74 -34.04
N LEU A 297 20.30 6.27 -34.17
CA LEU A 297 21.10 6.46 -35.41
C LEU A 297 20.42 5.81 -36.60
N GLY A 298 19.82 4.63 -36.42
CA GLY A 298 19.02 3.97 -37.45
C GLY A 298 17.80 4.78 -37.86
N ASP A 299 17.05 5.35 -36.90
CA ASP A 299 15.86 6.16 -37.18
C ASP A 299 16.25 7.45 -37.95
N ILE A 300 17.30 8.14 -37.53
CA ILE A 300 17.82 9.31 -38.26
C ILE A 300 18.17 8.94 -39.68
N ALA A 301 18.92 7.85 -39.87
CA ALA A 301 19.32 7.39 -41.20
C ALA A 301 18.10 6.99 -42.07
N VAL A 302 17.03 6.40 -41.49
CA VAL A 302 15.76 6.11 -42.19
C VAL A 302 15.07 7.38 -42.65
N ARG A 303 14.99 8.41 -41.78
CA ARG A 303 14.39 9.73 -42.11
C ARG A 303 15.12 10.41 -43.28
N ASP A 304 16.44 10.30 -43.30
CA ASP A 304 17.30 10.85 -44.35
C ASP A 304 17.40 9.93 -45.56
N GLN A 305 16.66 8.81 -45.61
CA GLN A 305 16.69 7.82 -46.68
C GLN A 305 18.07 7.16 -46.91
N ARG A 306 18.96 7.22 -45.93
CA ARG A 306 20.28 6.56 -45.92
C ARG A 306 20.14 5.09 -45.54
N PHE A 307 19.37 4.32 -46.32
CA PHE A 307 18.92 2.98 -45.94
C PHE A 307 20.06 1.99 -45.64
N SER A 308 21.16 2.04 -46.42
CA SER A 308 22.32 1.16 -46.17
C SER A 308 22.97 1.42 -44.80
N GLU A 309 23.05 2.68 -44.40
CA GLU A 309 23.55 3.07 -43.07
C GLU A 309 22.56 2.67 -42.00
N ALA A 310 21.26 2.93 -42.22
CA ALA A 310 20.18 2.53 -41.31
C ALA A 310 20.20 1.03 -40.98
N PHE A 311 20.34 0.16 -41.98
CA PHE A 311 20.45 -1.30 -41.78
C PHE A 311 21.59 -1.67 -40.83
N ARG A 312 22.77 -1.07 -40.98
CA ARG A 312 23.92 -1.35 -40.13
C ARG A 312 23.59 -1.10 -38.66
N PHE A 313 23.01 0.05 -38.36
CA PHE A 313 22.63 0.41 -37.00
C PHE A 313 21.43 -0.43 -36.47
N LEU A 314 20.38 -0.58 -37.26
CA LEU A 314 19.18 -1.31 -36.83
C LEU A 314 19.45 -2.80 -36.59
N LEU A 315 20.31 -3.45 -37.40
CA LEU A 315 20.72 -4.83 -37.13
C LEU A 315 21.62 -4.93 -35.89
N ALA A 316 22.39 -3.91 -35.56
CA ALA A 316 23.13 -3.85 -34.29
C ALA A 316 22.16 -3.69 -33.10
N ALA A 317 21.16 -2.83 -33.21
CA ALA A 317 20.10 -2.68 -32.19
C ALA A 317 19.32 -3.99 -32.00
N GLN A 318 18.94 -4.67 -33.07
CA GLN A 318 18.23 -5.95 -33.02
C GLN A 318 19.06 -7.04 -32.32
N ARG A 319 20.37 -7.11 -32.54
CA ARG A 319 21.23 -8.07 -31.82
C ARG A 319 21.30 -7.80 -30.35
N GLY A 320 21.30 -6.52 -29.93
CA GLY A 320 21.32 -6.13 -28.52
C GLY A 320 19.96 -6.37 -27.82
N GLN A 321 18.88 -6.08 -28.52
CA GLN A 321 17.50 -6.22 -28.02
C GLN A 321 16.58 -6.77 -29.13
N PRO A 322 16.43 -8.08 -29.25
CA PRO A 322 15.71 -8.73 -30.37
C PRO A 322 14.21 -8.42 -30.44
N ASN A 323 13.58 -8.03 -29.34
CA ASN A 323 12.13 -7.84 -29.23
C ASN A 323 11.72 -6.35 -29.24
N MET A 324 12.55 -5.47 -29.76
CA MET A 324 12.20 -4.04 -29.92
C MET A 324 11.29 -3.84 -31.12
N SER A 325 9.99 -3.66 -30.91
CA SER A 325 9.01 -3.40 -31.96
C SER A 325 9.44 -2.25 -32.89
N GLN A 326 9.98 -1.17 -32.31
CA GLN A 326 10.47 0.00 -33.06
C GLN A 326 11.59 -0.32 -34.05
N VAL A 327 12.50 -1.25 -33.71
CA VAL A 327 13.59 -1.68 -34.62
C VAL A 327 12.98 -2.38 -35.85
N HIS A 328 12.03 -3.28 -35.65
CA HIS A 328 11.32 -3.96 -36.72
C HIS A 328 10.53 -2.98 -37.61
N VAL A 329 9.88 -1.97 -36.98
CA VAL A 329 9.21 -0.89 -37.75
C VAL A 329 10.19 -0.17 -38.67
N LEU A 330 11.37 0.20 -38.17
CA LEU A 330 12.38 0.92 -38.95
C LEU A 330 13.01 0.04 -40.04
N LEU A 331 13.30 -1.23 -39.76
CA LEU A 331 13.73 -2.22 -40.75
C LEU A 331 12.69 -2.38 -41.86
N GLY A 332 11.42 -2.49 -41.50
CA GLY A 332 10.32 -2.55 -42.47
C GLY A 332 10.28 -1.30 -43.38
N LYS A 333 10.45 -0.11 -42.80
CA LYS A 333 10.54 1.15 -43.60
C LYS A 333 11.76 1.16 -44.51
N CYS A 334 12.91 0.63 -44.07
CA CYS A 334 14.08 0.48 -44.94
C CYS A 334 13.78 -0.42 -46.16
N TYR A 335 13.17 -1.58 -45.94
CA TYR A 335 12.78 -2.49 -47.01
C TYR A 335 11.74 -1.88 -47.97
N GLN A 336 10.77 -1.12 -47.45
CA GLN A 336 9.86 -0.34 -48.30
C GLN A 336 10.62 0.70 -49.18
N GLY A 337 11.56 1.43 -48.58
CA GLY A 337 12.39 2.38 -49.32
C GLY A 337 13.23 1.72 -50.41
N GLN A 338 13.61 0.47 -50.23
CA GLN A 338 14.33 -0.34 -51.21
C GLN A 338 13.39 -1.07 -52.20
N LYS A 339 12.08 -0.88 -52.11
CA LYS A 339 11.04 -1.55 -52.89
C LYS A 339 11.04 -3.09 -52.74
N GLU A 340 11.28 -3.55 -51.53
CA GLU A 340 11.25 -4.97 -51.16
C GLU A 340 10.03 -5.26 -50.22
N PRO A 341 8.79 -5.23 -50.74
CA PRO A 341 7.58 -5.24 -49.95
C PRO A 341 7.37 -6.55 -49.13
N GLU A 342 7.84 -7.70 -49.65
CA GLU A 342 7.72 -8.96 -48.92
C GLU A 342 8.60 -8.99 -47.66
N LYS A 343 9.83 -8.40 -47.70
CA LYS A 343 10.68 -8.24 -46.54
C LYS A 343 10.10 -7.22 -45.58
N ALA A 344 9.57 -6.11 -46.09
CA ALA A 344 8.90 -5.10 -45.27
C ALA A 344 7.71 -5.71 -44.50
N LYS A 345 6.91 -6.55 -45.15
CA LYS A 345 5.81 -7.28 -44.53
C LYS A 345 6.28 -8.17 -43.37
N ALA A 346 7.36 -8.91 -43.55
CA ALA A 346 7.91 -9.78 -42.51
C ALA A 346 8.33 -8.98 -41.28
N GLU A 347 8.99 -7.82 -41.47
CA GLU A 347 9.41 -6.96 -40.38
C GLU A 347 8.22 -6.29 -39.64
N PHE A 348 7.19 -5.83 -40.37
CA PHE A 348 6.01 -5.26 -39.71
C PHE A 348 5.21 -6.31 -38.93
N LEU A 349 5.15 -7.56 -39.41
CA LEU A 349 4.59 -8.66 -38.63
C LEU A 349 5.41 -8.96 -37.36
N ALA A 350 6.73 -8.92 -37.46
CA ALA A 350 7.61 -9.04 -36.30
C ALA A 350 7.39 -7.89 -35.29
N ALA A 351 7.20 -6.65 -35.78
CA ALA A 351 6.87 -5.50 -34.93
C ALA A 351 5.55 -5.70 -34.17
N ILE A 352 4.51 -6.21 -34.83
CA ILE A 352 3.20 -6.54 -34.23
C ILE A 352 3.34 -7.66 -33.17
N ASN A 353 4.13 -8.68 -33.47
CA ASN A 353 4.39 -9.75 -32.51
C ASN A 353 5.14 -9.27 -31.26
N ALA A 354 6.07 -8.33 -31.43
CA ALA A 354 6.82 -7.73 -30.32
C ALA A 354 5.97 -6.79 -29.46
N ASP A 355 5.07 -6.02 -30.09
CA ASP A 355 4.10 -5.17 -29.39
C ASP A 355 2.72 -5.22 -30.08
N PRO A 356 1.85 -6.14 -29.66
CA PRO A 356 0.50 -6.27 -30.23
C PRO A 356 -0.44 -5.08 -29.94
N ALA A 357 -0.05 -4.18 -29.05
CA ALA A 357 -0.85 -3.00 -28.69
C ALA A 357 -0.50 -1.77 -29.57
N ALA A 358 0.63 -1.80 -30.27
CA ALA A 358 1.07 -0.70 -31.11
C ALA A 358 0.22 -0.56 -32.38
N ALA A 359 -0.42 0.58 -32.60
CA ALA A 359 -1.25 0.84 -33.76
C ALA A 359 -0.43 1.00 -35.06
N GLN A 360 0.70 1.72 -34.97
CA GLN A 360 1.50 2.13 -36.14
C GLN A 360 1.91 0.96 -37.08
N PRO A 361 2.41 -0.21 -36.58
CA PRO A 361 2.82 -1.30 -37.47
C PRO A 361 1.67 -1.84 -38.33
N HIS A 362 0.44 -1.88 -37.82
CA HIS A 362 -0.74 -2.29 -38.59
C HIS A 362 -1.02 -1.37 -39.77
N TYR A 363 -0.90 -0.06 -39.57
CA TYR A 363 -1.03 0.92 -40.66
C TYR A 363 0.05 0.74 -41.74
N LEU A 364 1.31 0.51 -41.34
CA LEU A 364 2.41 0.29 -42.28
C LEU A 364 2.25 -1.04 -43.03
N LEU A 365 1.82 -2.09 -42.34
CA LEU A 365 1.55 -3.38 -42.94
C LEU A 365 0.39 -3.31 -43.95
N ALA A 366 -0.67 -2.56 -43.62
CA ALA A 366 -1.78 -2.34 -44.57
C ALA A 366 -1.30 -1.64 -45.88
N LYS A 367 -0.34 -0.71 -45.79
CA LYS A 367 0.27 -0.09 -46.97
C LYS A 367 1.02 -1.13 -47.80
N VAL A 368 1.78 -2.00 -47.17
CA VAL A 368 2.51 -3.09 -47.87
C VAL A 368 1.57 -4.06 -48.55
N TYR A 369 0.48 -4.46 -47.89
CA TYR A 369 -0.51 -5.34 -48.51
C TYR A 369 -1.15 -4.69 -49.74
N ARG A 370 -1.38 -3.38 -49.76
CA ARG A 370 -1.82 -2.68 -51.00
C ARG A 370 -0.79 -2.72 -52.12
N GLU A 371 0.49 -2.57 -51.79
CA GLU A 371 1.59 -2.70 -52.77
C GLU A 371 1.65 -4.13 -53.33
N LEU A 372 1.32 -5.13 -52.53
CA LEU A 372 1.24 -6.57 -52.92
C LEU A 372 -0.09 -6.96 -53.55
N HIS A 373 -1.01 -6.01 -53.77
CA HIS A 373 -2.35 -6.23 -54.33
C HIS A 373 -3.29 -7.09 -53.45
N ASP A 374 -2.99 -7.29 -52.15
CA ASP A 374 -3.88 -7.99 -51.22
C ASP A 374 -4.80 -6.99 -50.50
N GLN A 375 -5.92 -6.68 -51.15
CA GLN A 375 -6.92 -5.73 -50.66
C GLN A 375 -7.59 -6.22 -49.34
N GLN A 376 -7.80 -7.53 -49.22
CA GLN A 376 -8.47 -8.12 -48.09
C GLN A 376 -7.59 -7.99 -46.83
N ALA A 377 -6.34 -8.38 -46.88
CA ALA A 377 -5.39 -8.25 -45.79
C ALA A 377 -5.18 -6.77 -45.41
N SER A 378 -5.08 -5.89 -46.43
CA SER A 378 -4.95 -4.44 -46.17
C SER A 378 -6.13 -3.88 -45.37
N ALA A 379 -7.38 -4.25 -45.73
CA ALA A 379 -8.58 -3.81 -45.04
C ALA A 379 -8.62 -4.34 -43.58
N ALA A 380 -8.20 -5.57 -43.37
CA ALA A 380 -8.13 -6.17 -42.01
C ALA A 380 -7.13 -5.41 -41.11
N GLU A 381 -5.94 -5.08 -41.61
CA GLU A 381 -4.92 -4.36 -40.87
C GLU A 381 -5.33 -2.91 -40.59
N LEU A 382 -6.03 -2.24 -41.51
CA LEU A 382 -6.60 -0.90 -41.26
C LEU A 382 -7.64 -0.91 -40.14
N ALA A 383 -8.50 -1.93 -40.10
CA ALA A 383 -9.48 -2.08 -39.02
C ALA A 383 -8.78 -2.26 -37.64
N GLN A 384 -7.68 -3.01 -37.58
CA GLN A 384 -6.89 -3.14 -36.35
C GLN A 384 -6.23 -1.82 -35.96
N PHE A 385 -5.65 -1.09 -36.92
CA PHE A 385 -5.09 0.25 -36.68
C PHE A 385 -6.13 1.20 -36.08
N GLU A 386 -7.32 1.28 -36.67
CA GLU A 386 -8.41 2.14 -36.17
C GLU A 386 -8.82 1.78 -34.74
N ARG A 387 -8.97 0.48 -34.46
CA ARG A 387 -9.32 -0.03 -33.13
C ARG A 387 -8.27 0.34 -32.08
N LEU A 388 -6.99 0.09 -32.37
CA LEU A 388 -5.90 0.35 -31.44
C LEU A 388 -5.68 1.85 -31.22
N SER A 389 -5.72 2.66 -32.29
CA SER A 389 -5.62 4.12 -32.20
C SER A 389 -6.74 4.75 -31.35
N LYS A 390 -7.95 4.17 -31.41
CA LYS A 390 -9.05 4.61 -30.57
C LYS A 390 -8.76 4.30 -29.09
N LEU A 391 -8.28 3.10 -28.79
CA LEU A 391 -7.92 2.69 -27.42
C LEU A 391 -6.77 3.55 -26.84
N GLU A 392 -5.76 3.90 -27.67
CA GLU A 392 -4.68 4.79 -27.24
C GLU A 392 -5.20 6.19 -26.88
N LYS A 393 -6.09 6.75 -27.70
CA LYS A 393 -6.72 8.05 -27.43
C LYS A 393 -7.55 8.03 -26.16
N GLU A 394 -8.34 6.97 -25.94
CA GLU A 394 -9.14 6.82 -24.72
C GLU A 394 -8.25 6.73 -23.46
N LYS A 395 -7.15 5.99 -23.51
CA LYS A 395 -6.18 5.91 -22.40
C LYS A 395 -5.50 7.27 -22.13
N THR A 396 -5.17 8.02 -23.18
CA THR A 396 -4.56 9.35 -23.05
C THR A 396 -5.53 10.34 -22.40
N LEU A 397 -6.80 10.35 -22.81
CA LEU A 397 -7.84 11.18 -22.20
C LEU A 397 -8.11 10.82 -20.73
N GLN A 398 -8.04 9.54 -20.36
CA GLN A 398 -8.18 9.09 -18.97
C GLN A 398 -6.98 9.51 -18.09
N ARG A 399 -5.78 9.59 -18.66
CA ARG A 399 -4.57 10.05 -17.95
C ARG A 399 -4.50 11.57 -17.80
N ASN A 400 -5.08 12.34 -18.73
CA ASN A 400 -5.12 13.80 -18.72
C ASN A 400 -6.58 14.28 -18.89
N PRO A 401 -7.41 14.27 -17.84
CA PRO A 401 -8.83 14.67 -17.94
C PRO A 401 -9.04 16.18 -18.10
N GLN A 402 -7.99 16.98 -18.26
CA GLN A 402 -8.07 18.46 -18.32
C GLN A 402 -7.79 19.06 -19.71
N ASN A 403 -7.75 18.26 -20.78
CA ASN A 403 -7.69 18.76 -22.17
C ASN A 403 -8.97 18.44 -22.95
#